data_2996cf401dad2e49d6dce8fcb72d12f0
#
_entry.id   2996cf401dad2e49d6dce8fcb72d12f0
#
_cell.length_a   1.000
_cell.length_b   1.000
_cell.length_c   1.000
_cell.angle_alpha   90.00
_cell.angle_beta   90.00
_cell.angle_gamma   90.00
#
_symmetry.space_group_name_H-M   'P 1'
#
loop_
_entity.id
_entity.type
_entity.pdbx_description
1 polymer ?
#
loop_
_entity_poly.entity_id
_entity_poly.type
_entity_poly.pdbx_seq_one_letter_code
_entity_poly.pdbx_strand_id
1 'polypeptide(L)'
;FLMVPVLTLVSLVLATLLSNRIRGWQFYRAIVFIPYILSITAVGIIFSYIMQYNGIFNTVLRAMGLDAWALDWLGSPKYAMGAVAFVIFWKQVGFGVILFLARIQSIDSTLYEAAALDGASGLQQFIYVTIPQTVAIIEFYVVITLIEMLSWVFNYVYVMTAGGPASSTYVLEFLIYKKAFGGGNYNIAQAVSVTVLLFAVIIIIFRQILAAKGDGTDE
;
A
#
# COMPACT_ATOMS: atom_id res chain seq x y z
N PHE A 1 -3.39 -9.12 0.31
CA PHE A 1 -2.65 -9.41 1.54
C PHE A 1 -1.12 -9.31 1.36
N LEU A 2 -0.52 -9.86 0.29
CA LEU A 2 0.92 -9.74 0.01
C LEU A 2 1.40 -8.29 -0.13
N MET A 3 0.55 -7.39 -0.54
CA MET A 3 0.90 -5.97 -0.74
C MET A 3 1.14 -5.23 0.57
N VAL A 4 0.45 -5.60 1.67
CA VAL A 4 0.58 -4.91 2.96
C VAL A 4 2.00 -5.01 3.55
N PRO A 5 2.62 -6.20 3.66
CA PRO A 5 4.01 -6.29 4.12
C PRO A 5 4.99 -5.52 3.24
N VAL A 6 4.80 -5.55 1.92
CA VAL A 6 5.67 -4.83 0.97
C VAL A 6 5.51 -3.32 1.14
N LEU A 7 4.26 -2.82 1.25
CA LEU A 7 3.98 -1.41 1.53
C LEU A 7 4.61 -0.96 2.85
N THR A 8 4.45 -1.76 3.91
CA THR A 8 5.01 -1.46 5.23
C THR A 8 6.53 -1.36 5.17
N LEU A 9 7.19 -2.36 4.58
CA LEU A 9 8.64 -2.41 4.49
C LEU A 9 9.18 -1.23 3.66
N VAL A 10 8.64 -1.01 2.46
CA VAL A 10 9.10 0.06 1.57
C VAL A 10 8.84 1.44 2.20
N SER A 11 7.68 1.65 2.81
CA SER A 11 7.37 2.91 3.48
C SER A 11 8.30 3.18 4.66
N LEU A 12 8.62 2.15 5.46
CA LEU A 12 9.52 2.27 6.61
C LEU A 12 10.97 2.57 6.16
N VAL A 13 11.45 1.88 5.14
CA VAL A 13 12.78 2.13 4.56
C VAL A 13 12.87 3.55 4.00
N LEU A 14 11.90 3.97 3.20
CA LEU A 14 11.86 5.33 2.64
C LEU A 14 11.78 6.40 3.74
N ALA A 15 10.98 6.18 4.78
CA ALA A 15 10.88 7.08 5.92
C ALA A 15 12.24 7.22 6.64
N THR A 16 12.94 6.10 6.85
CA THR A 16 14.28 6.11 7.47
C THR A 16 15.30 6.85 6.61
N LEU A 17 15.28 6.65 5.29
CA LEU A 17 16.15 7.39 4.39
C LEU A 17 15.87 8.90 4.41
N LEU A 18 14.59 9.29 4.45
CA LEU A 18 14.17 10.69 4.50
C LEU A 18 14.37 11.34 5.88
N SER A 19 14.51 10.57 6.97
CA SER A 19 14.76 11.09 8.32
C SER A 19 16.15 11.74 8.43
N ASN A 20 17.11 11.30 7.66
CA ASN A 20 18.50 11.79 7.65
C ASN A 20 18.69 13.22 7.08
N ARG A 21 17.60 13.96 6.85
CA ARG A 21 17.59 15.37 6.39
C ARG A 21 18.57 15.65 5.24
N ILE A 22 18.57 14.77 4.23
CA ILE A 22 19.37 14.98 3.00
C ILE A 22 19.02 16.34 2.38
N ARG A 23 19.98 16.97 1.69
CA ARG A 23 19.76 18.25 1.01
C ARG A 23 18.53 18.14 0.06
N GLY A 24 17.51 19.01 0.28
CA GLY A 24 16.23 18.93 -0.46
C GLY A 24 15.19 17.95 0.10
N TRP A 25 15.36 17.45 1.33
CA TRP A 25 14.46 16.48 1.95
C TRP A 25 12.97 16.87 1.90
N GLN A 26 12.66 18.18 1.98
CA GLN A 26 11.28 18.67 1.87
C GLN A 26 10.66 18.39 0.50
N PHE A 27 11.45 18.50 -0.57
CA PHE A 27 11.02 18.22 -1.93
C PHE A 27 10.76 16.72 -2.14
N TYR A 28 11.65 15.85 -1.67
CA TYR A 28 11.44 14.39 -1.73
C TYR A 28 10.21 13.96 -0.93
N ARG A 29 10.02 14.54 0.25
CA ARG A 29 8.83 14.31 1.06
C ARG A 29 7.55 14.70 0.32
N ALA A 30 7.53 15.84 -0.34
CA ALA A 30 6.39 16.29 -1.14
C ALA A 30 6.11 15.33 -2.30
N ILE A 31 7.11 14.92 -3.07
CA ILE A 31 6.96 14.00 -4.20
C ILE A 31 6.36 12.66 -3.76
N VAL A 32 6.82 12.10 -2.64
CA VAL A 32 6.34 10.82 -2.13
C VAL A 32 4.92 10.94 -1.59
N PHE A 33 4.53 12.11 -1.06
CA PHE A 33 3.21 12.31 -0.48
C PHE A 33 2.14 12.75 -1.49
N ILE A 34 2.50 13.49 -2.54
CA ILE A 34 1.54 13.99 -3.54
C ILE A 34 0.62 12.89 -4.09
N PRO A 35 1.12 11.68 -4.45
CA PRO A 35 0.24 10.61 -4.92
C PRO A 35 -0.89 10.25 -3.96
N TYR A 36 -0.62 10.26 -2.67
CA TYR A 36 -1.61 9.87 -1.66
C TYR A 36 -2.81 10.82 -1.58
N ILE A 37 -2.58 12.13 -1.74
CA ILE A 37 -3.66 13.13 -1.65
C ILE A 37 -4.53 13.22 -2.91
N LEU A 38 -4.08 12.65 -4.04
CA LEU A 38 -4.86 12.68 -5.27
C LEU A 38 -6.13 11.82 -5.16
N SER A 39 -7.20 12.23 -5.86
CA SER A 39 -8.41 11.43 -5.94
C SER A 39 -8.12 10.05 -6.56
N ILE A 40 -8.67 8.99 -5.95
CA ILE A 40 -8.54 7.62 -6.45
C ILE A 40 -9.07 7.51 -7.89
N THR A 41 -10.23 8.09 -8.14
CA THR A 41 -10.85 8.08 -9.47
C THR A 41 -9.99 8.78 -10.51
N ALA A 42 -9.46 9.97 -10.19
CA ALA A 42 -8.58 10.70 -11.10
C ALA A 42 -7.30 9.91 -11.41
N VAL A 43 -6.66 9.34 -10.37
CA VAL A 43 -5.48 8.48 -10.53
C VAL A 43 -5.82 7.26 -11.39
N GLY A 44 -6.92 6.57 -11.09
CA GLY A 44 -7.36 5.40 -11.86
C GLY A 44 -7.59 5.73 -13.34
N ILE A 45 -8.26 6.85 -13.65
CA ILE A 45 -8.47 7.30 -15.04
C ILE A 45 -7.13 7.60 -15.72
N ILE A 46 -6.26 8.38 -15.09
CA ILE A 46 -4.95 8.75 -15.66
C ILE A 46 -4.14 7.50 -15.97
N PHE A 47 -4.02 6.57 -15.01
CA PHE A 47 -3.25 5.34 -15.19
C PHE A 47 -3.90 4.37 -16.18
N SER A 48 -5.24 4.38 -16.32
CA SER A 48 -5.90 3.59 -17.37
C SER A 48 -5.45 4.01 -18.78
N TYR A 49 -5.23 5.30 -19.02
CA TYR A 49 -4.68 5.80 -20.29
C TYR A 49 -3.17 5.58 -20.42
N ILE A 50 -2.41 5.83 -19.35
CA ILE A 50 -0.95 5.65 -19.35
C ILE A 50 -0.57 4.19 -19.64
N MET A 51 -1.30 3.23 -19.07
CA MET A 51 -1.02 1.79 -19.15
C MET A 51 -1.72 1.07 -20.31
N GLN A 52 -2.39 1.78 -21.23
CA GLN A 52 -2.88 1.17 -22.47
C GLN A 52 -1.73 0.60 -23.30
N TYR A 53 -2.02 -0.38 -24.16
CA TYR A 53 -0.99 -1.00 -25.02
C TYR A 53 -0.22 0.04 -25.86
N ASN A 54 -0.89 1.04 -26.39
CA ASN A 54 -0.29 2.19 -27.09
C ASN A 54 -0.17 3.44 -26.19
N GLY A 55 -0.23 3.27 -24.88
CA GLY A 55 -0.12 4.34 -23.92
C GLY A 55 1.31 4.85 -23.73
N ILE A 56 1.43 5.95 -22.98
CA ILE A 56 2.71 6.64 -22.74
C ILE A 56 3.74 5.69 -22.13
N PHE A 57 3.35 4.83 -21.20
CA PHE A 57 4.25 3.91 -20.52
C PHE A 57 4.97 2.98 -21.50
N ASN A 58 4.23 2.29 -22.37
CA ASN A 58 4.80 1.43 -23.39
C ASN A 58 5.54 2.20 -24.47
N THR A 59 5.12 3.41 -24.80
CA THR A 59 5.85 4.28 -25.75
C THR A 59 7.25 4.61 -25.22
N VAL A 60 7.37 4.94 -23.94
CA VAL A 60 8.67 5.20 -23.29
C VAL A 60 9.52 3.94 -23.27
N LEU A 61 8.94 2.78 -22.90
CA LEU A 61 9.69 1.50 -22.90
C LEU A 61 10.25 1.17 -24.29
N ARG A 62 9.46 1.32 -25.36
CA ARG A 62 9.90 1.11 -26.74
C ARG A 62 10.99 2.11 -27.15
N ALA A 63 10.86 3.38 -26.78
CA ALA A 63 11.87 4.40 -27.05
C ALA A 63 13.21 4.10 -26.34
N MET A 64 13.19 3.37 -25.22
CA MET A 64 14.37 2.91 -24.50
C MET A 64 14.93 1.57 -25.03
N GLY A 65 14.34 1.00 -26.10
CA GLY A 65 14.73 -0.31 -26.63
C GLY A 65 14.26 -1.51 -25.79
N LEU A 66 13.30 -1.29 -24.88
CA LEU A 66 12.76 -2.32 -24.00
C LEU A 66 11.44 -2.90 -24.53
N ASP A 67 11.38 -3.22 -25.83
CA ASP A 67 10.15 -3.71 -26.49
C ASP A 67 9.57 -4.96 -25.84
N ALA A 68 10.41 -5.84 -25.33
CA ALA A 68 10.00 -7.06 -24.62
C ALA A 68 9.19 -6.77 -23.34
N TRP A 69 9.30 -5.57 -22.78
CA TRP A 69 8.58 -5.12 -21.58
C TRP A 69 7.35 -4.28 -21.90
N ALA A 70 7.12 -3.95 -23.19
CA ALA A 70 5.94 -3.21 -23.64
C ALA A 70 4.73 -4.16 -23.72
N LEU A 71 4.16 -4.50 -22.57
CA LEU A 71 3.09 -5.49 -22.40
C LEU A 71 1.70 -4.84 -22.50
N ASP A 72 0.68 -5.66 -22.71
CA ASP A 72 -0.72 -5.24 -22.54
C ASP A 72 -1.08 -5.31 -21.05
N TRP A 73 -0.79 -4.24 -20.33
CA TRP A 73 -0.87 -4.17 -18.87
C TRP A 73 -2.30 -4.34 -18.35
N LEU A 74 -3.29 -3.79 -19.04
CA LEU A 74 -4.69 -3.83 -18.60
C LEU A 74 -5.56 -4.78 -19.42
N GLY A 75 -5.16 -5.10 -20.64
CA GLY A 75 -5.91 -5.99 -21.53
C GLY A 75 -5.54 -7.48 -21.40
N SER A 76 -4.45 -7.80 -20.69
CA SER A 76 -4.05 -9.20 -20.45
C SER A 76 -4.44 -9.68 -19.05
N PRO A 77 -5.16 -10.84 -18.92
CA PRO A 77 -5.50 -11.43 -17.63
C PRO A 77 -4.29 -11.68 -16.72
N LYS A 78 -3.12 -11.91 -17.32
CA LYS A 78 -1.87 -12.18 -16.61
C LYS A 78 -1.33 -10.95 -15.88
N TYR A 79 -1.51 -9.76 -16.44
CA TYR A 79 -0.86 -8.53 -15.95
C TYR A 79 -1.82 -7.54 -15.30
N ALA A 80 -3.12 -7.61 -15.62
CA ALA A 80 -4.08 -6.59 -15.21
C ALA A 80 -4.16 -6.38 -13.69
N MET A 81 -4.20 -7.45 -12.89
CA MET A 81 -4.22 -7.32 -11.43
C MET A 81 -2.90 -6.73 -10.90
N GLY A 82 -1.76 -7.10 -11.50
CA GLY A 82 -0.45 -6.54 -11.15
C GLY A 82 -0.36 -5.03 -11.45
N ALA A 83 -0.91 -4.60 -12.60
CA ALA A 83 -0.97 -3.19 -12.97
C ALA A 83 -1.83 -2.38 -12.00
N VAL A 84 -3.02 -2.87 -11.63
CA VAL A 84 -3.87 -2.24 -10.61
C VAL A 84 -3.15 -2.19 -9.25
N ALA A 85 -2.52 -3.30 -8.84
CA ALA A 85 -1.77 -3.37 -7.59
C ALA A 85 -0.60 -2.36 -7.56
N PHE A 86 0.11 -2.18 -8.68
CA PHE A 86 1.18 -1.18 -8.79
C PHE A 86 0.66 0.25 -8.56
N VAL A 87 -0.49 0.61 -9.14
CA VAL A 87 -1.08 1.94 -8.97
C VAL A 87 -1.51 2.18 -7.51
N ILE A 88 -2.11 1.17 -6.88
CA ILE A 88 -2.45 1.22 -5.46
C ILE A 88 -1.19 1.39 -4.61
N PHE A 89 -0.15 0.60 -4.87
CA PHE A 89 1.13 0.67 -4.19
C PHE A 89 1.76 2.06 -4.29
N TRP A 90 1.87 2.59 -5.51
CA TRP A 90 2.43 3.91 -5.78
C TRP A 90 1.71 5.03 -5.03
N LYS A 91 0.38 4.93 -4.95
CA LYS A 91 -0.43 5.91 -4.23
C LYS A 91 -0.32 5.77 -2.71
N GLN A 92 -0.32 4.54 -2.21
CA GLN A 92 -0.45 4.24 -0.78
C GLN A 92 0.87 4.38 0.00
N VAL A 93 2.01 4.19 -0.67
CA VAL A 93 3.33 4.25 -0.03
C VAL A 93 3.57 5.59 0.67
N GLY A 94 3.05 6.70 0.11
CA GLY A 94 3.23 8.04 0.66
C GLY A 94 2.64 8.23 2.05
N PHE A 95 1.50 7.63 2.34
CA PHE A 95 0.88 7.66 3.67
C PHE A 95 1.78 6.98 4.71
N GLY A 96 2.25 5.77 4.41
CA GLY A 96 3.15 5.04 5.31
C GLY A 96 4.45 5.81 5.56
N VAL A 97 5.03 6.39 4.53
CA VAL A 97 6.27 7.19 4.66
C VAL A 97 6.09 8.35 5.63
N ILE A 98 5.00 9.12 5.53
CA ILE A 98 4.78 10.25 6.44
C ILE A 98 4.53 9.77 7.86
N LEU A 99 3.73 8.74 8.03
CA LEU A 99 3.41 8.18 9.34
C LEU A 99 4.68 7.69 10.06
N PHE A 100 5.50 6.88 9.37
CA PHE A 100 6.75 6.37 9.93
C PHE A 100 7.77 7.48 10.14
N LEU A 101 7.88 8.43 9.21
CA LEU A 101 8.80 9.56 9.34
C LEU A 101 8.48 10.41 10.57
N ALA A 102 7.21 10.68 10.86
CA ALA A 102 6.80 11.40 12.05
C ALA A 102 7.23 10.66 13.33
N ARG A 103 7.07 9.34 13.36
CA ARG A 103 7.50 8.52 14.51
C ARG A 103 9.02 8.47 14.63
N ILE A 104 9.75 8.23 13.53
CA ILE A 104 11.22 8.17 13.54
C ILE A 104 11.82 9.50 14.05
N GLN A 105 11.24 10.63 13.64
CA GLN A 105 11.69 11.95 14.11
C GLN A 105 11.39 12.23 15.58
N SER A 106 10.52 11.47 16.23
CA SER A 106 10.21 11.54 17.66
C SER A 106 11.07 10.62 18.53
N ILE A 107 11.88 9.75 17.93
CA ILE A 107 12.83 8.89 18.66
C ILE A 107 13.96 9.76 19.20
N ASP A 108 14.34 9.53 20.47
CA ASP A 108 15.44 10.24 21.08
C ASP A 108 16.76 9.96 20.34
N SER A 109 17.47 11.03 19.94
CA SER A 109 18.75 10.93 19.22
C SER A 109 19.82 10.21 20.05
N THR A 110 19.72 10.25 21.37
CA THR A 110 20.67 9.57 22.28
C THR A 110 20.72 8.08 22.05
N LEU A 111 19.62 7.44 21.63
CA LEU A 111 19.59 6.01 21.27
C LEU A 111 20.45 5.70 20.04
N TYR A 112 20.42 6.59 19.05
CA TYR A 112 21.24 6.43 17.84
C TYR A 112 22.71 6.75 18.11
N GLU A 113 22.98 7.74 18.96
CA GLU A 113 24.34 8.10 19.40
C GLU A 113 24.98 6.96 20.22
N ALA A 114 24.25 6.39 21.17
CA ALA A 114 24.70 5.23 21.93
C ALA A 114 25.01 4.02 21.02
N ALA A 115 24.09 3.70 20.09
CA ALA A 115 24.32 2.62 19.13
C ALA A 115 25.54 2.89 18.22
N ALA A 116 25.79 4.14 17.86
CA ALA A 116 26.96 4.52 17.07
C ALA A 116 28.26 4.37 17.87
N LEU A 117 28.25 4.72 19.17
CA LEU A 117 29.41 4.51 20.07
C LEU A 117 29.72 3.02 20.25
N ASP A 118 28.69 2.16 20.26
CA ASP A 118 28.83 0.69 20.28
C ASP A 118 29.28 0.12 18.92
N GLY A 119 29.50 0.97 17.90
CA GLY A 119 29.98 0.55 16.58
C GLY A 119 28.89 0.01 15.66
N ALA A 120 27.60 0.25 15.96
CA ALA A 120 26.50 -0.21 15.13
C ALA A 120 26.48 0.50 13.76
N SER A 121 26.47 -0.27 12.69
CA SER A 121 26.24 0.22 11.32
C SER A 121 24.82 0.79 11.14
N GLY A 122 24.59 1.60 10.10
CA GLY A 122 23.28 2.15 9.82
C GLY A 122 22.17 1.09 9.66
N LEU A 123 22.50 -0.09 9.10
CA LEU A 123 21.56 -1.21 9.03
C LEU A 123 21.26 -1.80 10.42
N GLN A 124 22.27 -1.89 11.28
CA GLN A 124 22.07 -2.34 12.66
C GLN A 124 21.24 -1.34 13.46
N GLN A 125 21.48 -0.04 13.33
CA GLN A 125 20.63 1.00 13.93
C GLN A 125 19.19 0.92 13.42
N PHE A 126 18.98 0.66 12.14
CA PHE A 126 17.64 0.45 11.58
C PHE A 126 16.94 -0.76 12.23
N ILE A 127 17.61 -1.91 12.32
CA ILE A 127 17.02 -3.15 12.84
C ILE A 127 16.84 -3.11 14.37
N TYR A 128 17.81 -2.60 15.11
CA TYR A 128 17.84 -2.70 16.58
C TYR A 128 17.35 -1.44 17.30
N VAL A 129 17.26 -0.29 16.62
CA VAL A 129 16.74 0.96 17.20
C VAL A 129 15.45 1.37 16.50
N THR A 130 15.49 1.61 15.17
CA THR A 130 14.33 2.18 14.45
C THR A 130 13.12 1.23 14.47
N ILE A 131 13.28 -0.02 14.07
CA ILE A 131 12.17 -0.99 14.03
C ILE A 131 11.51 -1.15 15.40
N PRO A 132 12.25 -1.49 16.49
CA PRO A 132 11.62 -1.65 17.80
C PRO A 132 10.88 -0.42 18.30
N GLN A 133 11.45 0.76 18.10
CA GLN A 133 10.83 2.03 18.49
C GLN A 133 9.61 2.42 17.65
N THR A 134 9.40 1.77 16.50
CA THR A 134 8.28 2.05 15.58
C THR A 134 7.22 0.95 15.55
N VAL A 135 7.37 -0.14 16.30
CA VAL A 135 6.46 -1.32 16.25
C VAL A 135 5.00 -0.93 16.40
N ALA A 136 4.64 -0.11 17.38
CA ALA A 136 3.25 0.31 17.59
C ALA A 136 2.64 1.03 16.38
N ILE A 137 3.45 1.85 15.68
CA ILE A 137 3.02 2.54 14.47
C ILE A 137 2.99 1.60 13.26
N ILE A 138 3.90 0.61 13.20
CA ILE A 138 3.87 -0.45 12.18
C ILE A 138 2.57 -1.25 12.30
N GLU A 139 2.20 -1.68 13.50
CA GLU A 139 0.95 -2.39 13.76
C GLU A 139 -0.27 -1.56 13.36
N PHE A 140 -0.31 -0.31 13.77
CA PHE A 140 -1.38 0.62 13.37
C PHE A 140 -1.48 0.74 11.84
N TYR A 141 -0.34 0.95 11.15
CA TYR A 141 -0.29 1.09 9.70
C TYR A 141 -0.75 -0.18 8.98
N VAL A 142 -0.33 -1.35 9.45
CA VAL A 142 -0.75 -2.64 8.88
C VAL A 142 -2.27 -2.80 8.99
N VAL A 143 -2.86 -2.51 10.15
CA VAL A 143 -4.31 -2.65 10.36
C VAL A 143 -5.09 -1.67 9.48
N ILE A 144 -4.71 -0.38 9.47
CA ILE A 144 -5.43 0.60 8.65
C ILE A 144 -5.33 0.25 7.16
N THR A 145 -4.14 -0.19 6.70
CA THR A 145 -3.93 -0.58 5.31
C THR A 145 -4.74 -1.83 4.94
N LEU A 146 -4.86 -2.81 5.84
CA LEU A 146 -5.74 -3.97 5.63
C LEU A 146 -7.21 -3.57 5.49
N ILE A 147 -7.70 -2.67 6.35
CA ILE A 147 -9.07 -2.15 6.29
C ILE A 147 -9.29 -1.38 4.99
N GLU A 148 -8.35 -0.53 4.61
CA GLU A 148 -8.41 0.22 3.34
C GLU A 148 -8.43 -0.72 2.13
N MET A 149 -7.65 -1.81 2.15
CA MET A 149 -7.66 -2.80 1.09
C MET A 149 -8.96 -3.58 0.97
N LEU A 150 -9.70 -3.73 2.07
CA LEU A 150 -11.04 -4.33 2.07
C LEU A 150 -12.15 -3.34 1.69
N SER A 151 -11.85 -2.06 1.46
CA SER A 151 -12.87 -1.02 1.26
C SER A 151 -12.66 -0.17 0.00
N TRP A 152 -11.41 0.03 -0.43
CA TRP A 152 -11.07 1.01 -1.48
C TRP A 152 -10.54 0.40 -2.78
N VAL A 153 -10.17 -0.90 -2.80
CA VAL A 153 -9.65 -1.56 -4.01
C VAL A 153 -10.70 -1.60 -5.12
N PHE A 154 -11.97 -1.68 -4.75
CA PHE A 154 -13.09 -1.57 -5.69
C PHE A 154 -12.97 -0.38 -6.65
N ASN A 155 -12.65 0.81 -6.13
CA ASN A 155 -12.60 2.03 -6.92
C ASN A 155 -11.54 1.96 -8.04
N TYR A 156 -10.37 1.38 -7.75
CA TYR A 156 -9.32 1.19 -8.74
C TYR A 156 -9.73 0.16 -9.79
N VAL A 157 -10.25 -0.99 -9.36
CA VAL A 157 -10.71 -2.04 -10.26
C VAL A 157 -11.84 -1.52 -11.16
N TYR A 158 -12.80 -0.81 -10.58
CA TYR A 158 -13.94 -0.26 -11.31
C TYR A 158 -13.50 0.71 -12.42
N VAL A 159 -12.59 1.63 -12.12
CA VAL A 159 -12.16 2.68 -13.04
C VAL A 159 -11.15 2.18 -14.07
N MET A 160 -10.20 1.31 -13.67
CA MET A 160 -9.09 0.90 -14.53
C MET A 160 -9.43 -0.28 -15.43
N THR A 161 -10.21 -1.25 -14.94
CA THR A 161 -10.41 -2.53 -15.62
C THR A 161 -11.87 -2.97 -15.70
N ALA A 162 -12.77 -2.36 -14.92
CA ALA A 162 -14.16 -2.82 -14.75
C ALA A 162 -14.27 -4.34 -14.44
N GLY A 163 -13.30 -4.86 -13.68
CA GLY A 163 -13.20 -6.28 -13.33
C GLY A 163 -12.57 -7.18 -14.41
N GLY A 164 -12.25 -6.65 -15.59
CA GLY A 164 -11.65 -7.39 -16.71
C GLY A 164 -10.11 -7.42 -16.69
N PRO A 165 -9.52 -8.03 -17.73
CA PRO A 165 -10.13 -8.93 -18.70
C PRO A 165 -10.45 -10.30 -18.08
N ALA A 166 -11.46 -11.00 -18.61
CA ALA A 166 -11.87 -12.34 -18.18
C ALA A 166 -12.02 -12.52 -16.65
N SER A 167 -12.53 -11.47 -15.95
CA SER A 167 -12.68 -11.46 -14.48
C SER A 167 -11.37 -11.55 -13.69
N SER A 168 -10.20 -11.31 -14.32
CA SER A 168 -8.89 -11.43 -13.67
C SER A 168 -8.63 -10.41 -12.56
N THR A 169 -9.37 -9.32 -12.53
CA THR A 169 -9.27 -8.28 -11.51
C THR A 169 -10.51 -8.23 -10.59
N TYR A 170 -11.30 -9.31 -10.52
CA TYR A 170 -12.43 -9.40 -9.60
C TYR A 170 -11.91 -9.45 -8.16
N VAL A 171 -12.27 -8.44 -7.39
CA VAL A 171 -12.13 -8.40 -5.93
C VAL A 171 -13.51 -8.58 -5.28
N LEU A 172 -13.54 -8.84 -3.97
CA LEU A 172 -14.80 -9.13 -3.26
C LEU A 172 -15.80 -7.99 -3.38
N GLU A 173 -15.35 -6.75 -3.24
CA GLU A 173 -16.19 -5.56 -3.36
C GLU A 173 -16.76 -5.39 -4.78
N PHE A 174 -15.96 -5.73 -5.81
CA PHE A 174 -16.44 -5.70 -7.18
C PHE A 174 -17.47 -6.80 -7.45
N LEU A 175 -17.31 -7.96 -6.82
CA LEU A 175 -18.30 -9.04 -6.86
C LEU A 175 -19.62 -8.60 -6.20
N ILE A 176 -19.55 -7.96 -5.01
CA ILE A 176 -20.73 -7.41 -4.32
C ILE A 176 -21.45 -6.43 -5.26
N TYR A 177 -20.73 -5.45 -5.81
CA TYR A 177 -21.29 -4.48 -6.74
C TYR A 177 -21.96 -5.15 -7.95
N LYS A 178 -21.27 -6.08 -8.60
CA LYS A 178 -21.78 -6.78 -9.77
C LYS A 178 -23.03 -7.60 -9.48
N LYS A 179 -23.11 -8.24 -8.31
CA LYS A 179 -24.28 -9.03 -7.88
C LYS A 179 -25.44 -8.16 -7.42
N ALA A 180 -25.16 -7.03 -6.78
CA ALA A 180 -26.18 -6.11 -6.31
C ALA A 180 -26.80 -5.30 -7.49
N PHE A 181 -25.98 -4.80 -8.42
CA PHE A 181 -26.42 -3.84 -9.43
C PHE A 181 -26.40 -4.37 -10.87
N GLY A 182 -25.64 -5.43 -11.15
CA GLY A 182 -25.45 -5.94 -12.51
C GLY A 182 -26.20 -7.23 -12.86
N GLY A 183 -26.90 -7.87 -11.94
CA GLY A 183 -27.53 -9.16 -12.21
C GLY A 183 -28.67 -9.57 -11.27
N GLY A 184 -29.09 -8.67 -10.36
CA GLY A 184 -30.28 -8.87 -9.54
C GLY A 184 -30.18 -10.01 -8.49
N ASN A 185 -28.99 -10.49 -8.16
CA ASN A 185 -28.83 -11.52 -7.13
C ASN A 185 -28.37 -10.93 -5.79
N TYR A 186 -29.27 -10.13 -5.19
CA TYR A 186 -29.02 -9.45 -3.92
C TYR A 186 -28.63 -10.38 -2.78
N ASN A 187 -29.14 -11.61 -2.75
CA ASN A 187 -28.84 -12.55 -1.68
C ASN A 187 -27.35 -12.92 -1.67
N ILE A 188 -26.75 -13.12 -2.85
CA ILE A 188 -25.29 -13.36 -2.96
C ILE A 188 -24.51 -12.12 -2.54
N ALA A 189 -24.92 -10.92 -3.01
CA ALA A 189 -24.27 -9.68 -2.64
C ALA A 189 -24.27 -9.47 -1.12
N GLN A 190 -25.41 -9.69 -0.46
CA GLN A 190 -25.55 -9.59 1.00
C GLN A 190 -24.68 -10.62 1.73
N ALA A 191 -24.68 -11.89 1.29
CA ALA A 191 -23.87 -12.93 1.90
C ALA A 191 -22.36 -12.59 1.81
N VAL A 192 -21.89 -12.14 0.66
CA VAL A 192 -20.48 -11.74 0.50
C VAL A 192 -20.16 -10.50 1.33
N SER A 193 -21.06 -9.51 1.41
CA SER A 193 -20.86 -8.31 2.24
C SER A 193 -20.72 -8.66 3.73
N VAL A 194 -21.58 -9.54 4.24
CA VAL A 194 -21.52 -10.02 5.64
C VAL A 194 -20.20 -10.78 5.86
N THR A 195 -19.78 -11.62 4.91
CA THR A 195 -18.51 -12.36 5.01
C THR A 195 -17.30 -11.40 5.09
N VAL A 196 -17.26 -10.36 4.26
CA VAL A 196 -16.21 -9.34 4.30
C VAL A 196 -16.21 -8.59 5.63
N LEU A 197 -17.39 -8.21 6.13
CA LEU A 197 -17.55 -7.55 7.44
C LEU A 197 -17.03 -8.43 8.58
N LEU A 198 -17.42 -9.70 8.62
CA LEU A 198 -16.95 -10.63 9.64
C LEU A 198 -15.44 -10.80 9.60
N PHE A 199 -14.88 -10.88 8.41
CA PHE A 199 -13.44 -10.97 8.22
C PHE A 199 -12.69 -9.72 8.72
N ALA A 200 -13.22 -8.52 8.45
CA ALA A 200 -12.66 -7.27 8.97
C ALA A 200 -12.73 -7.22 10.51
N VAL A 201 -13.85 -7.64 11.11
CA VAL A 201 -14.01 -7.69 12.57
C VAL A 201 -13.02 -8.67 13.20
N ILE A 202 -12.82 -9.85 12.59
CA ILE A 202 -11.84 -10.83 13.07
C ILE A 202 -10.42 -10.25 13.08
N ILE A 203 -10.03 -9.53 12.03
CA ILE A 203 -8.70 -8.86 11.95
C ILE A 203 -8.55 -7.86 13.10
N ILE A 204 -9.58 -7.04 13.36
CA ILE A 204 -9.53 -6.03 14.42
C ILE A 204 -9.43 -6.69 15.81
N ILE A 205 -10.25 -7.70 16.08
CA ILE A 205 -10.23 -8.44 17.35
C ILE A 205 -8.87 -9.11 17.56
N PHE A 206 -8.34 -9.78 16.53
CA PHE A 206 -7.04 -10.44 16.59
C PHE A 206 -5.91 -9.45 16.93
N ARG A 207 -5.94 -8.27 16.31
CA ARG A 207 -5.00 -7.19 16.63
C ARG A 207 -5.10 -6.73 18.08
N GLN A 208 -6.33 -6.54 18.60
CA GLN A 208 -6.53 -6.12 19.99
C GLN A 208 -5.99 -7.15 20.98
N ILE A 209 -6.18 -8.44 20.71
CA ILE A 209 -5.65 -9.53 21.54
C ILE A 209 -4.10 -9.52 21.53
N LEU A 210 -3.48 -9.27 20.38
CA LEU A 210 -2.03 -9.21 20.30
C LEU A 210 -1.47 -7.99 21.03
N ALA A 211 -2.10 -6.82 20.90
CA ALA A 211 -1.70 -5.61 21.59
C ALA A 211 -1.80 -5.75 23.11
N ALA A 212 -2.88 -6.35 23.62
CA ALA A 212 -3.09 -6.60 25.05
C ALA A 212 -2.04 -7.57 25.65
N LYS A 213 -1.46 -8.47 24.84
CA LYS A 213 -0.38 -9.36 25.29
C LYS A 213 0.99 -8.67 25.31
N GLY A 214 1.19 -7.67 24.46
CA GLY A 214 2.45 -6.89 24.44
C GLY A 214 2.59 -5.96 25.63
N ASP A 215 1.50 -5.33 26.07
CA ASP A 215 1.50 -4.43 27.24
C ASP A 215 1.69 -5.18 28.59
N GLY A 216 1.46 -6.49 28.66
CA GLY A 216 1.59 -7.28 29.86
C GLY A 216 2.99 -7.86 30.14
N THR A 217 4.00 -7.53 29.32
CA THR A 217 5.38 -8.02 29.49
C THR A 217 6.34 -6.97 30.05
N ASP A 218 5.84 -5.75 30.32
CA ASP A 218 6.64 -4.64 30.86
C ASP A 218 6.35 -4.36 32.35
N GLU A 219 5.62 -5.26 33.08
CA GLU A 219 5.52 -5.32 34.53
C GLU A 219 6.38 -6.49 35.04
#